data_6381a0b1be8accd1527695907b9fc7b7
#
_entry.id   6381a0b1be8accd1527695907b9fc7b7
#
_cell.length_a   1.000
_cell.length_b   1.000
_cell.length_c   1.000
_cell.angle_alpha   90.00
_cell.angle_beta   90.00
_cell.angle_gamma   90.00
#
_symmetry.space_group_name_H-M   'P 1'
#
loop_
_entity.id
_entity.type
_entity.pdbx_description
1 polymer ?
#
loop_
_entity_poly.entity_id
_entity_poly.type
_entity_poly.pdbx_seq_one_letter_code
_entity_poly.pdbx_strand_id
1 'polypeptide(L)'
;TQNYPRDYKKSKLVFDVIIADVPCSGEGMFRKDPQSIAEWSTQNVENCRQLQRSIIADIWDNLKPGGILVYSTCTFNAHEDEENVAWILHEYGAELLPVPTKEAWNITESLVGNPLKNGHAFPVYRFIPGRTRGEGLFMAVIRKQGVDEALSRNTEIPYGKAVAEAGRHLRVLSYGVKEGILKGKTLVPDHTLALSCTADRSAYPKVETDYPTAVAYLRHEAVILPDDAPHGIVLLTYKGYPIGFAKNLGNRANNLYPQEWRIKSSHVPEAPAVLTERT
;
A
#
# COMPACT_ATOMS: atom_id res chain seq x y z
N THR A 1 2.10 -10.89 2.54
CA THR A 1 2.81 -11.66 3.58
C THR A 1 2.57 -11.05 4.95
N GLN A 2 2.85 -11.82 6.01
CA GLN A 2 2.82 -11.37 7.40
C GLN A 2 4.11 -11.84 8.07
N ASN A 3 5.14 -11.00 8.00
CA ASN A 3 6.49 -11.36 8.38
C ASN A 3 7.21 -10.16 9.03
N TYR A 4 8.23 -10.45 9.82
CA TYR A 4 9.17 -9.42 10.26
C TYR A 4 10.16 -9.07 9.13
N PRO A 5 10.70 -7.85 9.09
CA PRO A 5 11.68 -7.42 8.09
C PRO A 5 12.84 -8.41 7.91
N ARG A 6 13.40 -8.91 9.02
CA ARG A 6 14.51 -9.89 9.04
C ARG A 6 14.23 -11.21 8.31
N ASP A 7 12.95 -11.58 8.17
CA ASP A 7 12.56 -12.84 7.52
C ASP A 7 12.83 -12.79 6.02
N TYR A 8 12.81 -11.59 5.43
CA TYR A 8 13.05 -11.39 4.01
C TYR A 8 14.48 -11.71 3.58
N LYS A 9 15.48 -11.58 4.46
CA LYS A 9 16.88 -11.94 4.16
C LYS A 9 17.02 -13.37 3.63
N LYS A 10 16.21 -14.31 4.16
CA LYS A 10 16.23 -15.72 3.77
C LYS A 10 15.49 -15.99 2.46
N SER A 11 14.58 -15.12 2.06
CA SER A 11 13.75 -15.31 0.89
C SER A 11 14.48 -15.07 -0.44
N LYS A 12 15.65 -14.44 -0.41
CA LYS A 12 16.41 -14.00 -1.60
C LYS A 12 15.60 -13.12 -2.57
N LEU A 13 14.45 -12.64 -2.14
CA LEU A 13 13.67 -11.69 -2.92
C LEU A 13 14.36 -10.35 -2.91
N VAL A 14 14.42 -9.72 -4.07
CA VAL A 14 14.93 -8.36 -4.25
C VAL A 14 13.88 -7.50 -4.92
N PHE A 15 13.81 -6.24 -4.52
CA PHE A 15 12.77 -5.30 -4.92
C PHE A 15 13.37 -4.07 -5.58
N ASP A 16 12.68 -3.56 -6.58
CA ASP A 16 13.04 -2.28 -7.25
C ASP A 16 12.72 -1.09 -6.34
N VAL A 17 11.64 -1.22 -5.55
CA VAL A 17 11.18 -0.20 -4.61
C VAL A 17 10.79 -0.86 -3.30
N ILE A 18 11.26 -0.29 -2.18
CA ILE A 18 10.80 -0.62 -0.84
C ILE A 18 10.22 0.64 -0.22
N ILE A 19 8.98 0.56 0.26
CA ILE A 19 8.35 1.61 1.07
C ILE A 19 8.40 1.16 2.52
N ALA A 20 9.17 1.86 3.33
CA ALA A 20 9.37 1.59 4.76
C ALA A 20 8.68 2.67 5.59
N ASP A 21 7.39 2.46 5.87
CA ASP A 21 6.64 3.22 6.86
C ASP A 21 6.94 2.61 8.22
N VAL A 22 7.94 3.17 8.92
CA VAL A 22 8.53 2.54 10.09
C VAL A 22 7.81 2.94 11.38
N PRO A 23 7.75 2.04 12.39
CA PRO A 23 7.21 2.40 13.70
C PRO A 23 8.00 3.57 14.28
N CYS A 24 7.32 4.52 14.88
CA CYS A 24 7.90 5.75 15.40
C CYS A 24 7.29 6.15 16.74
N SER A 25 7.81 7.20 17.39
CA SER A 25 7.29 7.73 18.67
C SER A 25 5.87 8.32 18.57
N GLY A 26 5.36 8.52 17.35
CA GLY A 26 3.94 8.79 17.12
C GLY A 26 3.48 10.22 17.38
N GLU A 27 4.36 11.22 17.26
CA GLU A 27 3.99 12.64 17.49
C GLU A 27 2.84 13.11 16.59
N GLY A 28 2.74 12.58 15.36
CA GLY A 28 1.62 12.83 14.47
C GLY A 28 0.27 12.30 14.96
N MET A 29 0.26 11.40 15.95
CA MET A 29 -0.96 10.86 16.55
C MET A 29 -1.50 11.69 17.71
N PHE A 30 -0.74 12.65 18.24
CA PHE A 30 -1.12 13.43 19.43
C PHE A 30 -2.48 14.11 19.33
N ARG A 31 -2.88 14.49 18.13
CA ARG A 31 -4.17 15.13 17.89
C ARG A 31 -5.34 14.14 17.92
N LYS A 32 -5.10 12.87 17.55
CA LYS A 32 -6.13 11.84 17.43
C LYS A 32 -6.24 10.95 18.66
N ASP A 33 -5.11 10.69 19.28
CA ASP A 33 -4.99 9.73 20.37
C ASP A 33 -4.25 10.33 21.57
N PRO A 34 -5.00 10.73 22.62
CA PRO A 34 -4.39 11.25 23.85
C PRO A 34 -3.43 10.27 24.53
N GLN A 35 -3.60 8.95 24.30
CA GLN A 35 -2.71 7.95 24.88
C GLN A 35 -1.30 8.05 24.28
N SER A 36 -1.18 8.40 23.00
CA SER A 36 0.10 8.59 22.35
C SER A 36 0.93 9.71 23.02
N ILE A 37 0.27 10.74 23.58
CA ILE A 37 0.95 11.80 24.35
C ILE A 37 1.49 11.23 25.67
N ALA A 38 0.70 10.39 26.36
CA ALA A 38 1.10 9.79 27.63
C ALA A 38 2.24 8.77 27.48
N GLU A 39 2.31 8.08 26.35
CA GLU A 39 3.34 7.09 26.04
C GLU A 39 4.62 7.71 25.48
N TRP A 40 4.56 8.96 24.99
CA TRP A 40 5.72 9.64 24.45
C TRP A 40 6.76 9.97 25.51
N SER A 41 8.03 9.70 25.20
CA SER A 41 9.17 10.08 26.02
C SER A 41 10.42 10.13 25.15
N THR A 42 11.46 10.84 25.61
CA THR A 42 12.76 10.86 24.94
C THR A 42 13.39 9.47 24.85
N GLN A 43 13.14 8.61 25.85
CA GLN A 43 13.59 7.23 25.81
C GLN A 43 12.87 6.44 24.72
N ASN A 44 11.55 6.65 24.54
CA ASN A 44 10.79 6.01 23.48
C ASN A 44 11.24 6.48 22.09
N VAL A 45 11.55 7.76 21.92
CA VAL A 45 12.16 8.30 20.69
C VAL A 45 13.44 7.55 20.34
N GLU A 46 14.36 7.36 21.32
CA GLU A 46 15.60 6.64 21.07
C GLU A 46 15.37 5.14 20.77
N ASN A 47 14.44 4.50 21.45
CA ASN A 47 14.05 3.12 21.17
C ASN A 47 13.50 2.97 19.74
N CYS A 48 12.62 3.87 19.31
CA CYS A 48 12.07 3.90 17.95
C CYS A 48 13.18 4.14 16.92
N ARG A 49 14.06 5.11 17.17
CA ARG A 49 15.20 5.40 16.31
C ARG A 49 16.06 4.15 16.05
N GLN A 50 16.39 3.40 17.10
CA GLN A 50 17.18 2.17 16.98
C GLN A 50 16.41 1.07 16.26
N LEU A 51 15.13 0.90 16.56
CA LEU A 51 14.26 -0.06 15.87
C LEU A 51 14.18 0.24 14.38
N GLN A 52 14.01 1.50 14.01
CA GLN A 52 13.97 1.95 12.61
C GLN A 52 15.28 1.57 11.89
N ARG A 53 16.42 1.83 12.49
CA ARG A 53 17.73 1.43 11.94
C ARG A 53 17.85 -0.07 11.77
N SER A 54 17.38 -0.85 12.73
CA SER A 54 17.39 -2.31 12.62
C SER A 54 16.49 -2.82 11.49
N ILE A 55 15.31 -2.21 11.29
CA ILE A 55 14.42 -2.52 10.18
C ILE A 55 15.11 -2.24 8.85
N ILE A 56 15.72 -1.08 8.69
CA ILE A 56 16.44 -0.73 7.46
C ILE A 56 17.59 -1.68 7.19
N ALA A 57 18.39 -2.02 8.22
CA ALA A 57 19.46 -2.99 8.11
C ALA A 57 18.98 -4.38 7.70
N ASP A 58 17.77 -4.76 8.14
CA ASP A 58 17.17 -6.04 7.79
C ASP A 58 16.70 -6.12 6.33
N ILE A 59 16.20 -5.01 5.76
CA ILE A 59 15.63 -4.99 4.42
C ILE A 59 16.59 -4.47 3.34
N TRP A 60 17.73 -3.90 3.72
CA TRP A 60 18.64 -3.24 2.78
C TRP A 60 19.16 -4.17 1.67
N ASP A 61 19.47 -5.42 2.02
CA ASP A 61 19.95 -6.40 1.05
C ASP A 61 18.84 -6.88 0.10
N ASN A 62 17.58 -6.68 0.48
CA ASN A 62 16.43 -6.95 -0.37
C ASN A 62 16.12 -5.81 -1.35
N LEU A 63 16.77 -4.67 -1.24
CA LEU A 63 16.69 -3.60 -2.23
C LEU A 63 17.75 -3.83 -3.31
N LYS A 64 17.34 -3.83 -4.58
CA LYS A 64 18.27 -3.96 -5.72
C LYS A 64 19.29 -2.81 -5.76
N PRO A 65 20.49 -3.02 -6.32
CA PRO A 65 21.35 -1.92 -6.72
C PRO A 65 20.59 -0.97 -7.67
N GLY A 66 20.66 0.33 -7.45
CA GLY A 66 19.86 1.33 -8.17
C GLY A 66 18.40 1.45 -7.71
N GLY A 67 17.93 0.56 -6.84
CA GLY A 67 16.56 0.56 -6.30
C GLY A 67 16.29 1.72 -5.35
N ILE A 68 15.01 1.96 -5.09
CA ILE A 68 14.51 3.10 -4.32
C ILE A 68 13.97 2.64 -2.97
N LEU A 69 14.45 3.23 -1.89
CA LEU A 69 13.85 3.19 -0.57
C LEU A 69 13.07 4.47 -0.33
N VAL A 70 11.78 4.36 -0.04
CA VAL A 70 10.98 5.46 0.51
C VAL A 70 10.90 5.23 2.01
N TYR A 71 11.58 6.08 2.79
CA TYR A 71 11.56 6.06 4.24
C TYR A 71 10.50 7.03 4.74
N SER A 72 9.61 6.61 5.62
CA SER A 72 8.58 7.47 6.20
C SER A 72 8.34 7.18 7.68
N THR A 73 7.93 8.23 8.40
CA THR A 73 7.48 8.19 9.79
C THR A 73 6.28 9.11 9.98
N CYS A 74 5.50 8.92 11.03
CA CYS A 74 4.46 9.86 11.46
C CYS A 74 4.92 10.74 12.64
N THR A 75 6.22 10.93 12.84
CA THR A 75 6.77 11.79 13.88
C THR A 75 7.40 13.07 13.30
N PHE A 76 7.87 13.97 14.16
CA PHE A 76 8.43 15.26 13.76
C PHE A 76 9.81 15.53 14.34
N ASN A 77 10.34 14.67 15.23
CA ASN A 77 11.64 14.87 15.81
C ASN A 77 12.76 14.48 14.85
N ALA A 78 13.86 15.23 14.90
CA ALA A 78 14.98 15.02 13.99
C ALA A 78 15.73 13.69 14.25
N HIS A 79 15.64 13.11 15.44
CA HIS A 79 16.33 11.88 15.78
C HIS A 79 15.84 10.68 14.98
N GLU A 80 14.52 10.61 14.80
CA GLU A 80 13.88 9.56 14.02
C GLU A 80 13.82 9.88 12.52
N ASP A 81 13.89 11.14 12.15
CA ASP A 81 13.72 11.65 10.80
C ASP A 81 15.07 11.93 10.13
N GLU A 82 15.57 13.17 10.18
CA GLU A 82 16.76 13.58 9.44
C GLU A 82 18.02 12.83 9.87
N GLU A 83 18.19 12.54 11.16
CA GLU A 83 19.38 11.81 11.63
C GLU A 83 19.37 10.35 11.18
N ASN A 84 18.19 9.71 11.08
CA ASN A 84 18.09 8.37 10.53
C ASN A 84 18.33 8.36 9.03
N VAL A 85 17.82 9.34 8.30
CA VAL A 85 18.15 9.49 6.87
C VAL A 85 19.65 9.70 6.68
N ALA A 86 20.26 10.61 7.45
CA ALA A 86 21.71 10.84 7.40
C ALA A 86 22.52 9.56 7.72
N TRP A 87 22.08 8.77 8.70
CA TRP A 87 22.68 7.49 9.02
C TRP A 87 22.57 6.51 7.85
N ILE A 88 21.40 6.38 7.19
CA ILE A 88 21.23 5.51 6.02
C ILE A 88 22.20 5.91 4.90
N LEU A 89 22.30 7.22 4.62
CA LEU A 89 23.18 7.70 3.56
C LEU A 89 24.65 7.40 3.87
N HIS A 90 25.07 7.57 5.12
CA HIS A 90 26.44 7.30 5.55
C HIS A 90 26.77 5.81 5.61
N GLU A 91 25.90 5.01 6.25
CA GLU A 91 26.13 3.58 6.49
C GLU A 91 26.17 2.77 5.20
N TYR A 92 25.30 3.13 4.25
CA TYR A 92 25.16 2.37 3.01
C TYR A 92 25.71 3.08 1.77
N GLY A 93 26.31 4.24 1.91
CA GLY A 93 26.76 5.03 0.77
C GLY A 93 25.63 5.39 -0.20
N ALA A 94 24.42 5.58 0.31
CA ALA A 94 23.23 5.80 -0.50
C ALA A 94 23.09 7.28 -0.92
N GLU A 95 22.22 7.54 -1.90
CA GLU A 95 21.94 8.87 -2.45
C GLU A 95 20.54 9.34 -2.07
N LEU A 96 20.42 10.56 -1.55
CA LEU A 96 19.13 11.18 -1.28
C LEU A 96 18.61 11.87 -2.55
N LEU A 97 17.40 11.50 -2.99
CA LEU A 97 16.83 11.97 -4.23
C LEU A 97 15.82 13.11 -4.00
N PRO A 98 15.91 14.20 -4.79
CA PRO A 98 14.87 15.22 -4.79
C PRO A 98 13.61 14.71 -5.52
N VAL A 99 12.45 15.05 -4.97
CA VAL A 99 11.14 14.81 -5.59
C VAL A 99 10.54 16.18 -5.95
N PRO A 100 10.10 16.39 -7.19
CA PRO A 100 9.43 17.63 -7.57
C PRO A 100 8.18 17.87 -6.72
N THR A 101 8.09 19.04 -6.12
CA THR A 101 6.94 19.48 -5.32
C THR A 101 6.35 20.76 -5.91
N LYS A 102 5.07 21.02 -5.61
CA LYS A 102 4.42 22.31 -5.93
C LYS A 102 4.36 23.14 -4.65
N GLU A 103 4.66 24.43 -4.75
CA GLU A 103 4.58 25.36 -3.62
C GLU A 103 3.21 25.31 -2.93
N ALA A 104 2.14 25.20 -3.71
CA ALA A 104 0.77 25.09 -3.21
C ALA A 104 0.50 23.88 -2.29
N TRP A 105 1.40 22.89 -2.26
CA TRP A 105 1.29 21.75 -1.35
C TRP A 105 1.75 22.07 0.07
N ASN A 106 2.42 23.21 0.27
CA ASN A 106 2.93 23.68 1.56
C ASN A 106 3.78 22.65 2.33
N ILE A 107 4.52 21.82 1.59
CA ILE A 107 5.43 20.84 2.17
C ILE A 107 6.63 21.58 2.76
N THR A 108 7.00 21.21 3.98
CA THR A 108 8.15 21.80 4.66
C THR A 108 9.39 20.92 4.44
N GLU A 109 10.53 21.55 4.23
CA GLU A 109 11.83 20.87 4.16
C GLU A 109 12.34 20.48 5.56
N SER A 110 13.61 20.08 5.65
CA SER A 110 14.25 19.74 6.92
C SER A 110 14.14 20.88 7.94
N LEU A 111 13.78 20.55 9.18
CA LEU A 111 13.73 21.52 10.30
C LEU A 111 15.11 21.78 10.91
N VAL A 112 16.09 20.91 10.64
CA VAL A 112 17.46 21.01 11.20
C VAL A 112 18.53 21.24 10.13
N GLY A 113 18.12 21.52 8.90
CA GLY A 113 19.02 21.65 7.76
C GLY A 113 19.61 20.30 7.33
N ASN A 114 20.86 20.30 6.85
CA ASN A 114 21.55 19.08 6.46
C ASN A 114 22.41 18.53 7.62
N PRO A 115 22.02 17.40 8.25
CA PRO A 115 22.78 16.81 9.35
C PRO A 115 24.19 16.37 8.96
N LEU A 116 24.44 16.07 7.67
CA LEU A 116 25.76 15.65 7.17
C LEU A 116 26.75 16.81 7.05
N LYS A 117 26.29 18.06 7.08
CA LYS A 117 27.12 19.27 7.00
C LYS A 117 28.12 19.28 5.83
N ASN A 118 27.76 18.59 4.73
CA ASN A 118 28.62 18.40 3.57
C ASN A 118 28.38 19.46 2.45
N GLY A 119 27.58 20.48 2.73
CA GLY A 119 27.24 21.56 1.79
C GLY A 119 26.25 21.19 0.67
N HIS A 120 25.77 19.94 0.63
CA HIS A 120 24.78 19.52 -0.35
C HIS A 120 23.35 19.75 0.16
N ALA A 121 22.39 19.81 -0.78
CA ALA A 121 20.98 19.82 -0.44
C ALA A 121 20.59 18.53 0.31
N PHE A 122 19.63 18.65 1.22
CA PHE A 122 19.09 17.51 1.98
C PHE A 122 17.57 17.45 1.77
N PRO A 123 17.11 16.98 0.59
CA PRO A 123 15.71 17.00 0.20
C PRO A 123 14.90 15.94 0.96
N VAL A 124 14.32 16.36 2.08
CA VAL A 124 13.33 15.62 2.85
C VAL A 124 12.02 16.39 2.89
N TYR A 125 10.93 15.70 3.16
CA TYR A 125 9.58 16.23 3.00
C TYR A 125 8.79 16.04 4.29
N ARG A 126 8.31 17.14 4.87
CA ARG A 126 7.52 17.18 6.08
C ARG A 126 6.12 17.70 5.78
N PHE A 127 5.13 16.87 6.05
CA PHE A 127 3.71 17.19 5.91
C PHE A 127 3.18 17.59 7.29
N ILE A 128 3.36 18.86 7.65
CA ILE A 128 3.06 19.32 9.01
C ILE A 128 1.59 19.68 9.14
N PRO A 129 0.86 19.18 10.17
CA PRO A 129 -0.52 19.57 10.45
C PRO A 129 -0.68 21.09 10.53
N GLY A 130 -1.75 21.61 9.91
CA GLY A 130 -1.99 23.04 9.82
C GLY A 130 -1.34 23.73 8.61
N ARG A 131 -0.30 23.14 8.01
CA ARG A 131 0.27 23.58 6.72
C ARG A 131 -0.21 22.70 5.58
N THR A 132 -0.13 21.39 5.75
CA THR A 132 -0.67 20.41 4.80
C THR A 132 -1.95 19.79 5.37
N ARG A 133 -2.76 19.16 4.50
CA ARG A 133 -3.89 18.33 4.96
C ARG A 133 -3.36 16.99 5.44
N GLY A 134 -3.72 16.59 6.65
CA GLY A 134 -3.32 15.29 7.22
C GLY A 134 -2.87 15.41 8.67
N GLU A 135 -2.42 14.30 9.21
CA GLU A 135 -2.02 14.18 10.63
C GLU A 135 -0.51 14.35 10.84
N GLY A 136 0.23 14.39 9.76
CA GLY A 136 1.67 14.51 9.77
C GLY A 136 2.37 13.30 9.17
N LEU A 137 3.40 13.59 8.40
CA LEU A 137 4.27 12.59 7.79
C LEU A 137 5.64 13.22 7.57
N PHE A 138 6.68 12.45 7.80
CA PHE A 138 8.00 12.70 7.28
C PHE A 138 8.30 11.69 6.16
N MET A 139 8.97 12.12 5.10
CA MET A 139 9.36 11.25 3.99
C MET A 139 10.71 11.63 3.42
N ALA A 140 11.49 10.62 3.06
CA ALA A 140 12.72 10.75 2.29
C ALA A 140 12.76 9.69 1.19
N VAL A 141 13.29 10.03 0.02
CA VAL A 141 13.47 9.10 -1.11
C VAL A 141 14.95 8.87 -1.31
N ILE A 142 15.37 7.62 -1.15
CA ILE A 142 16.78 7.23 -1.08
C ILE A 142 17.06 6.18 -2.16
N ARG A 143 18.13 6.37 -2.92
CA ARG A 143 18.60 5.40 -3.92
C ARG A 143 19.76 4.59 -3.36
N LYS A 144 19.67 3.27 -3.45
CA LYS A 144 20.80 2.38 -3.23
C LYS A 144 21.78 2.51 -4.39
N GLN A 145 23.05 2.73 -4.10
CA GLN A 145 24.06 2.84 -5.15
C GLN A 145 24.31 1.51 -5.85
N GLY A 146 24.78 1.58 -7.09
CA GLY A 146 25.08 0.44 -7.93
C GLY A 146 24.15 0.33 -9.14
N VAL A 147 24.50 -0.58 -10.04
CA VAL A 147 23.73 -0.92 -11.23
C VAL A 147 23.23 -2.34 -11.09
N ASP A 148 21.94 -2.55 -11.29
CA ASP A 148 21.40 -3.91 -11.38
C ASP A 148 21.80 -4.53 -12.72
N GLU A 149 22.83 -5.37 -12.69
CA GLU A 149 23.30 -6.10 -13.87
C GLU A 149 22.23 -7.05 -14.44
N ALA A 150 21.24 -7.45 -13.64
CA ALA A 150 20.14 -8.28 -14.10
C ALA A 150 19.17 -7.52 -15.02
N LEU A 151 18.99 -6.21 -14.82
CA LEU A 151 18.21 -5.35 -15.73
C LEU A 151 18.85 -5.30 -17.13
N SER A 152 20.17 -5.39 -17.21
CA SER A 152 20.88 -5.43 -18.49
C SER A 152 20.68 -6.76 -19.25
N ARG A 153 20.24 -7.81 -18.55
CA ARG A 153 20.06 -9.17 -19.10
C ARG A 153 18.60 -9.55 -19.35
N ASN A 154 17.65 -8.65 -19.14
CA ASN A 154 16.22 -8.89 -19.33
C ASN A 154 15.71 -10.15 -18.58
N THR A 155 16.29 -10.48 -17.43
CA THR A 155 15.93 -11.64 -16.60
C THR A 155 14.93 -11.23 -15.52
N GLU A 156 13.69 -10.93 -15.93
CA GLU A 156 12.58 -10.90 -14.97
C GLU A 156 12.38 -12.30 -14.39
N ILE A 157 12.40 -12.42 -13.09
CA ILE A 157 12.01 -13.67 -12.44
C ILE A 157 10.51 -13.86 -12.68
N PRO A 158 10.09 -14.94 -13.37
CA PRO A 158 8.67 -15.18 -13.56
C PRO A 158 7.93 -15.14 -12.23
N TYR A 159 6.82 -14.41 -12.17
CA TYR A 159 6.03 -14.18 -10.95
C TYR A 159 5.79 -15.46 -10.14
N GLY A 160 5.44 -16.58 -10.79
CA GLY A 160 5.22 -17.86 -10.13
C GLY A 160 6.45 -18.42 -9.42
N LYS A 161 7.66 -18.18 -9.93
CA LYS A 161 8.92 -18.56 -9.26
C LYS A 161 9.20 -17.70 -8.06
N ALA A 162 8.95 -16.40 -8.14
CA ALA A 162 9.10 -15.48 -7.02
C ALA A 162 8.15 -15.83 -5.86
N VAL A 163 6.89 -16.17 -6.17
CA VAL A 163 5.90 -16.61 -5.16
C VAL A 163 6.30 -17.96 -4.54
N ALA A 164 6.77 -18.92 -5.33
CA ALA A 164 7.22 -20.22 -4.82
C ALA A 164 8.43 -20.06 -3.90
N GLU A 165 9.39 -19.20 -4.25
CA GLU A 165 10.55 -18.92 -3.40
C GLU A 165 10.13 -18.19 -2.11
N ALA A 166 9.25 -17.18 -2.22
CA ALA A 166 8.68 -16.51 -1.05
C ALA A 166 8.02 -17.51 -0.09
N GLY A 167 7.21 -18.43 -0.61
CA GLY A 167 6.48 -19.43 0.19
C GLY A 167 7.35 -20.40 0.98
N ARG A 168 8.64 -20.52 0.65
CA ARG A 168 9.60 -21.34 1.42
C ARG A 168 10.05 -20.70 2.72
N HIS A 169 10.05 -19.35 2.78
CA HIS A 169 10.66 -18.59 3.86
C HIS A 169 9.71 -17.61 4.51
N LEU A 170 8.63 -17.24 3.82
CA LEU A 170 7.69 -16.22 4.26
C LEU A 170 6.29 -16.81 4.46
N ARG A 171 5.56 -16.28 5.41
CA ARG A 171 4.13 -16.53 5.57
C ARG A 171 3.38 -15.72 4.52
N VAL A 172 3.14 -16.31 3.36
CA VAL A 172 2.38 -15.70 2.27
C VAL A 172 0.88 -15.82 2.58
N LEU A 173 0.19 -14.70 2.71
CA LEU A 173 -1.25 -14.65 2.96
C LEU A 173 -2.05 -14.71 1.66
N SER A 174 -1.61 -13.94 0.67
CA SER A 174 -2.27 -13.84 -0.63
C SER A 174 -1.27 -13.45 -1.71
N TYR A 175 -1.55 -13.85 -2.93
CA TYR A 175 -0.74 -13.48 -4.10
C TYR A 175 -1.56 -13.60 -5.38
N GLY A 176 -1.25 -12.74 -6.36
CA GLY A 176 -1.74 -12.83 -7.72
C GLY A 176 -3.25 -12.82 -7.88
N VAL A 177 -3.67 -13.17 -9.08
CA VAL A 177 -5.07 -13.34 -9.47
C VAL A 177 -5.39 -14.84 -9.45
N LYS A 178 -6.41 -15.23 -8.68
CA LYS A 178 -6.90 -16.60 -8.63
C LYS A 178 -8.09 -16.73 -9.57
N GLU A 179 -8.16 -17.83 -10.31
CA GLU A 179 -9.30 -18.08 -11.20
C GLU A 179 -10.60 -18.32 -10.43
N GLY A 180 -10.52 -19.06 -9.33
CA GLY A 180 -11.68 -19.36 -8.49
C GLY A 180 -11.58 -20.72 -7.83
N ILE A 181 -12.70 -21.15 -7.23
CA ILE A 181 -12.83 -22.44 -6.54
C ILE A 181 -13.94 -23.26 -7.20
N LEU A 182 -13.67 -24.50 -7.54
CA LEU A 182 -14.65 -25.42 -8.04
C LEU A 182 -15.60 -25.86 -6.91
N LYS A 183 -16.88 -25.49 -7.02
CA LYS A 183 -17.95 -25.97 -6.11
C LYS A 183 -18.88 -26.90 -6.89
N GLY A 184 -18.70 -28.20 -6.68
CA GLY A 184 -19.38 -29.22 -7.52
C GLY A 184 -18.91 -29.11 -8.97
N LYS A 185 -19.83 -28.83 -9.90
CA LYS A 185 -19.53 -28.63 -11.33
C LYS A 185 -19.37 -27.14 -11.72
N THR A 186 -19.53 -26.22 -10.80
CA THR A 186 -19.49 -24.79 -11.07
C THR A 186 -18.19 -24.17 -10.55
N LEU A 187 -17.44 -23.52 -11.44
CA LEU A 187 -16.33 -22.66 -11.03
C LEU A 187 -16.91 -21.37 -10.45
N VAL A 188 -16.69 -21.13 -9.17
CA VAL A 188 -17.00 -19.85 -8.52
C VAL A 188 -15.75 -18.97 -8.61
N PRO A 189 -15.79 -17.88 -9.40
CA PRO A 189 -14.61 -17.05 -9.63
C PRO A 189 -14.14 -16.38 -8.32
N ASP A 190 -12.84 -16.23 -8.20
CA ASP A 190 -12.26 -15.46 -7.10
C ASP A 190 -12.47 -13.97 -7.34
N HIS A 191 -12.66 -13.22 -6.27
CA HIS A 191 -12.89 -11.77 -6.36
C HIS A 191 -11.71 -11.02 -6.99
N THR A 192 -10.47 -11.51 -6.81
CA THR A 192 -9.28 -10.93 -7.44
C THR A 192 -9.34 -10.94 -8.96
N LEU A 193 -10.05 -11.92 -9.56
CA LEU A 193 -10.28 -11.98 -11.01
C LEU A 193 -11.14 -10.80 -11.49
N ALA A 194 -12.15 -10.41 -10.70
CA ALA A 194 -13.02 -9.27 -11.05
C ALA A 194 -12.22 -7.96 -11.11
N LEU A 195 -11.29 -7.76 -10.17
CA LEU A 195 -10.54 -6.52 -10.01
C LEU A 195 -9.24 -6.47 -10.83
N SER A 196 -8.83 -7.57 -11.44
CA SER A 196 -7.59 -7.61 -12.24
C SER A 196 -7.68 -6.72 -13.47
N CYS A 197 -6.63 -5.94 -13.73
CA CYS A 197 -6.50 -5.14 -14.95
C CYS A 197 -6.14 -5.98 -16.19
N THR A 198 -5.55 -7.17 -15.98
CA THR A 198 -4.98 -8.01 -17.05
C THR A 198 -5.73 -9.32 -17.28
N ALA A 199 -6.62 -9.72 -16.36
CA ALA A 199 -7.34 -10.98 -16.50
C ALA A 199 -8.44 -10.89 -17.57
N ASP A 200 -8.59 -11.95 -18.35
CA ASP A 200 -9.73 -12.11 -19.24
C ASP A 200 -11.00 -12.42 -18.43
N ARG A 201 -11.98 -11.56 -18.60
CA ARG A 201 -13.29 -11.66 -17.93
C ARG A 201 -14.43 -11.82 -18.95
N SER A 202 -14.10 -12.08 -20.21
CA SER A 202 -15.06 -12.19 -21.31
C SER A 202 -16.10 -13.31 -21.09
N ALA A 203 -15.73 -14.35 -20.33
CA ALA A 203 -16.62 -15.45 -19.95
C ALA A 203 -17.77 -15.04 -19.00
N TYR A 204 -17.71 -13.85 -18.39
CA TYR A 204 -18.70 -13.40 -17.42
C TYR A 204 -19.51 -12.24 -17.98
N PRO A 205 -20.83 -12.42 -18.17
CA PRO A 205 -21.71 -11.32 -18.58
C PRO A 205 -21.62 -10.16 -17.59
N LYS A 206 -21.55 -8.94 -18.12
CA LYS A 206 -21.51 -7.72 -17.30
C LYS A 206 -22.93 -7.25 -16.99
N VAL A 207 -23.15 -6.88 -15.74
CA VAL A 207 -24.39 -6.25 -15.28
C VAL A 207 -24.01 -4.94 -14.60
N GLU A 208 -24.43 -3.83 -15.22
CA GLU A 208 -24.23 -2.50 -14.66
C GLU A 208 -25.18 -2.28 -13.49
N THR A 209 -24.68 -1.70 -12.41
CA THR A 209 -25.45 -1.42 -11.20
C THR A 209 -25.52 0.08 -10.93
N ASP A 210 -26.59 0.51 -10.29
CA ASP A 210 -26.69 1.84 -9.72
C ASP A 210 -25.90 1.97 -8.41
N TYR A 211 -25.80 3.18 -7.89
CA TYR A 211 -25.07 3.44 -6.66
C TYR A 211 -25.61 2.68 -5.44
N PRO A 212 -26.92 2.68 -5.15
CA PRO A 212 -27.49 1.92 -4.04
C PRO A 212 -27.17 0.42 -4.11
N THR A 213 -27.31 -0.19 -5.28
CA THR A 213 -27.02 -1.61 -5.50
C THR A 213 -25.53 -1.92 -5.35
N ALA A 214 -24.65 -1.05 -5.88
CA ALA A 214 -23.21 -1.18 -5.71
C ALA A 214 -22.80 -1.13 -4.24
N VAL A 215 -23.38 -0.19 -3.46
CA VAL A 215 -23.13 -0.09 -2.02
C VAL A 215 -23.64 -1.32 -1.26
N ALA A 216 -24.85 -1.78 -1.55
CA ALA A 216 -25.41 -3.00 -0.95
C ALA A 216 -24.52 -4.21 -1.25
N TYR A 217 -24.02 -4.33 -2.49
CA TYR A 217 -23.08 -5.35 -2.87
C TYR A 217 -21.78 -5.30 -2.03
N LEU A 218 -21.17 -4.14 -1.91
CA LEU A 218 -19.93 -3.94 -1.13
C LEU A 218 -20.14 -4.11 0.40
N ARG A 219 -21.36 -4.01 0.88
CA ARG A 219 -21.76 -4.32 2.25
C ARG A 219 -22.05 -5.81 2.48
N HIS A 220 -21.95 -6.61 1.41
CA HIS A 220 -22.31 -8.02 1.39
C HIS A 220 -23.80 -8.26 1.71
N GLU A 221 -24.64 -7.33 1.34
CA GLU A 221 -26.09 -7.43 1.43
C GLU A 221 -26.68 -8.13 0.20
N ALA A 222 -27.95 -8.52 0.28
CA ALA A 222 -28.66 -9.07 -0.86
C ALA A 222 -28.80 -8.00 -1.96
N VAL A 223 -28.55 -8.38 -3.20
CA VAL A 223 -28.73 -7.51 -4.36
C VAL A 223 -29.81 -8.07 -5.28
N ILE A 224 -30.61 -7.19 -5.84
CA ILE A 224 -31.58 -7.50 -6.86
C ILE A 224 -31.00 -6.98 -8.18
N LEU A 225 -30.93 -7.85 -9.17
CA LEU A 225 -30.46 -7.49 -10.50
C LEU A 225 -31.64 -7.22 -11.43
N PRO A 226 -31.43 -6.50 -12.55
CA PRO A 226 -32.46 -6.31 -13.57
C PRO A 226 -33.04 -7.65 -14.07
N ASP A 227 -34.33 -7.68 -14.46
CA ASP A 227 -35.00 -8.90 -14.86
C ASP A 227 -34.39 -9.53 -16.11
N ASP A 228 -33.73 -8.73 -16.94
CA ASP A 228 -33.05 -9.16 -18.17
C ASP A 228 -31.58 -9.61 -17.89
N ALA A 229 -31.13 -9.53 -16.64
CA ALA A 229 -29.78 -9.95 -16.30
C ALA A 229 -29.58 -11.45 -16.49
N PRO A 230 -28.50 -11.91 -17.15
CA PRO A 230 -28.24 -13.30 -17.40
C PRO A 230 -28.19 -14.15 -16.12
N HIS A 231 -28.76 -15.34 -16.15
CA HIS A 231 -28.66 -16.31 -15.06
C HIS A 231 -27.23 -16.84 -14.92
N GLY A 232 -26.84 -17.21 -13.70
CA GLY A 232 -25.51 -17.75 -13.41
C GLY A 232 -24.56 -16.70 -12.85
N ILE A 233 -23.25 -16.92 -13.06
CA ILE A 233 -22.23 -15.98 -12.59
C ILE A 233 -22.17 -14.77 -13.52
N VAL A 234 -22.32 -13.59 -12.94
CA VAL A 234 -22.25 -12.29 -13.63
C VAL A 234 -21.19 -11.40 -12.98
N LEU A 235 -20.58 -10.55 -13.78
CA LEU A 235 -19.64 -9.52 -13.31
C LEU A 235 -20.42 -8.22 -13.08
N LEU A 236 -20.52 -7.80 -11.84
CA LEU A 236 -21.15 -6.53 -11.51
C LEU A 236 -20.19 -5.38 -11.82
N THR A 237 -20.71 -4.34 -12.43
CA THR A 237 -19.99 -3.11 -12.73
C THR A 237 -20.74 -1.89 -12.16
N TYR A 238 -19.99 -0.86 -11.83
CA TYR A 238 -20.50 0.46 -11.47
C TYR A 238 -19.73 1.53 -12.24
N LYS A 239 -20.44 2.37 -12.99
CA LYS A 239 -19.83 3.35 -13.93
C LYS A 239 -18.81 2.69 -14.88
N GLY A 240 -19.12 1.47 -15.34
CA GLY A 240 -18.26 0.68 -16.22
C GLY A 240 -17.09 -0.03 -15.54
N TYR A 241 -16.83 0.22 -14.24
CA TYR A 241 -15.75 -0.42 -13.51
C TYR A 241 -16.23 -1.69 -12.79
N PRO A 242 -15.51 -2.81 -12.88
CA PRO A 242 -15.85 -4.03 -12.17
C PRO A 242 -15.77 -3.84 -10.66
N ILE A 243 -16.81 -4.29 -9.95
CA ILE A 243 -16.86 -4.28 -8.47
C ILE A 243 -16.87 -5.68 -7.87
N GLY A 244 -17.11 -6.71 -8.66
CA GLY A 244 -17.05 -8.10 -8.22
C GLY A 244 -18.03 -9.01 -8.93
N PHE A 245 -18.19 -10.24 -8.45
CA PHE A 245 -19.08 -11.25 -9.01
C PHE A 245 -20.33 -11.46 -8.15
N ALA A 246 -21.44 -11.78 -8.80
CA ALA A 246 -22.64 -12.29 -8.17
C ALA A 246 -23.15 -13.53 -8.91
N LYS A 247 -23.90 -14.42 -8.24
CA LYS A 247 -24.60 -15.52 -8.88
C LYS A 247 -26.08 -15.18 -8.99
N ASN A 248 -26.52 -14.82 -10.18
CA ASN A 248 -27.93 -14.53 -10.46
C ASN A 248 -28.74 -15.83 -10.50
N LEU A 249 -29.79 -15.90 -9.69
CA LEU A 249 -30.74 -17.01 -9.61
C LEU A 249 -32.13 -16.65 -10.22
N GLY A 250 -32.24 -15.45 -10.78
CA GLY A 250 -33.45 -14.87 -11.30
C GLY A 250 -34.17 -13.99 -10.28
N ASN A 251 -34.78 -14.57 -9.28
CA ASN A 251 -35.51 -13.84 -8.24
C ASN A 251 -34.60 -13.18 -7.17
N ARG A 252 -33.35 -13.55 -7.13
CA ARG A 252 -32.31 -12.98 -6.24
C ARG A 252 -30.92 -13.26 -6.79
N ALA A 253 -29.94 -12.51 -6.34
CA ALA A 253 -28.54 -12.79 -6.62
C ALA A 253 -27.77 -13.09 -5.33
N ASN A 254 -26.98 -14.16 -5.34
CA ASN A 254 -26.04 -14.43 -4.27
C ASN A 254 -24.84 -13.52 -4.41
N ASN A 255 -24.58 -12.74 -3.40
CA ASN A 255 -23.44 -11.84 -3.34
C ASN A 255 -22.15 -12.67 -3.11
N LEU A 256 -21.18 -12.56 -4.02
CA LEU A 256 -19.89 -13.25 -3.95
C LEU A 256 -18.75 -12.33 -3.47
N TYR A 257 -19.07 -11.14 -2.98
CA TYR A 257 -18.09 -10.23 -2.39
C TYR A 257 -17.45 -10.86 -1.14
N PRO A 258 -16.13 -10.74 -0.92
CA PRO A 258 -15.50 -11.29 0.28
C PRO A 258 -16.09 -10.70 1.56
N GLN A 259 -16.52 -11.56 2.46
CA GLN A 259 -17.19 -11.16 3.70
C GLN A 259 -16.28 -10.29 4.59
N GLU A 260 -14.98 -10.59 4.58
CA GLU A 260 -13.96 -9.86 5.34
C GLU A 260 -13.69 -8.45 4.82
N TRP A 261 -14.03 -8.17 3.56
CA TRP A 261 -13.80 -6.88 2.90
C TRP A 261 -15.03 -5.97 2.94
N ARG A 262 -16.16 -6.48 3.45
CA ARG A 262 -17.42 -5.74 3.47
C ARG A 262 -17.28 -4.39 4.18
N ILE A 263 -17.98 -3.39 3.68
CA ILE A 263 -18.15 -2.10 4.35
C ILE A 263 -18.95 -2.33 5.64
N LYS A 264 -18.34 -2.04 6.78
CA LYS A 264 -18.96 -2.21 8.12
C LYS A 264 -19.66 -0.95 8.62
N SER A 265 -19.32 0.21 8.05
CA SER A 265 -19.93 1.48 8.46
C SER A 265 -21.43 1.48 8.22
N SER A 266 -22.21 1.94 9.20
CA SER A 266 -23.63 2.22 9.05
C SER A 266 -23.88 3.55 8.33
N HIS A 267 -22.88 4.43 8.31
CA HIS A 267 -22.98 5.73 7.65
C HIS A 267 -22.49 5.62 6.22
N VAL A 268 -23.41 5.51 5.29
CA VAL A 268 -23.16 5.51 3.85
C VAL A 268 -23.84 6.73 3.26
N PRO A 269 -23.12 7.57 2.50
CA PRO A 269 -23.73 8.70 1.81
C PRO A 269 -24.86 8.22 0.87
N GLU A 270 -25.96 8.97 0.80
CA GLU A 270 -27.09 8.66 -0.12
C GLU A 270 -26.71 8.80 -1.59
N ALA A 271 -25.69 9.61 -1.87
CA ALA A 271 -25.18 9.81 -3.22
C ALA A 271 -23.65 9.70 -3.24
N PRO A 272 -23.05 9.26 -4.37
CA PRO A 272 -21.62 9.16 -4.50
C PRO A 272 -20.96 10.54 -4.38
N ALA A 273 -19.88 10.61 -3.64
CA ALA A 273 -19.03 11.79 -3.67
C ALA A 273 -18.46 11.97 -5.08
N VAL A 274 -18.74 13.09 -5.72
CA VAL A 274 -18.13 13.45 -6.99
C VAL A 274 -16.77 14.07 -6.67
N LEU A 275 -15.71 13.38 -7.07
CA LEU A 275 -14.38 13.98 -7.11
C LEU A 275 -14.38 14.95 -8.30
N THR A 276 -14.75 16.20 -8.08
CA THR A 276 -14.51 17.24 -9.06
C THR A 276 -13.03 17.55 -9.06
N GLU A 277 -12.38 17.44 -10.22
CA GLU A 277 -11.09 18.08 -10.43
C GLU A 277 -11.31 19.58 -10.13
N ARG A 278 -10.65 20.07 -9.09
CA ARG A 278 -10.58 21.51 -8.88
C ARG A 278 -9.63 22.04 -9.94
N THR A 279 -10.23 22.70 -10.95
CA THR A 279 -9.52 23.55 -11.89
C THR A 279 -8.64 24.57 -11.15
#